data_beab62508fecf7ff2f8272bfb01761ea
#
_entry.id   beab62508fecf7ff2f8272bfb01761ea
#
_cell.length_a   1.000
_cell.length_b   1.000
_cell.length_c   1.000
_cell.angle_alpha   90.00
_cell.angle_beta   90.00
_cell.angle_gamma   90.00
#
_symmetry.space_group_name_H-M   'P 1'
#
loop_
_entity.id
_entity.type
_entity.pdbx_description
1 polymer ?
#
loop_
_entity_poly.entity_id
_entity_poly.type
_entity_poly.pdbx_seq_one_letter_code
_entity_poly.pdbx_strand_id
1 'polypeptide(L)'
;MKKLFSLLFLTLMTLPIMAQKNVYKFSVKDGNEHTVKLKDYKGKVLLIVNTATKCGFTPQYETLQKLYETYKNQGLVILDFPCNQFGAQAPGSFRDIHTFCTGNYGTTFPQFAKINVNGRNESPLYTYLKAQQPFKGFDMNNNIGKFLDEKFRAENPDYAKDPSIKWNFTKFLIDRQGHVIDRFEPTADMKDVEAGIKAALKMK
;
A
#
# COMPACT_ATOMS: atom_id res chain seq x y z
N MET A 1 -12.60 -61.10 -39.03
CA MET A 1 -12.10 -60.56 -37.76
C MET A 1 -11.67 -59.13 -38.00
N LYS A 2 -12.53 -58.16 -37.69
CA LYS A 2 -12.24 -56.71 -37.86
C LYS A 2 -11.76 -56.16 -36.50
N LYS A 3 -10.51 -55.74 -36.40
CA LYS A 3 -9.95 -55.09 -35.21
C LYS A 3 -10.35 -53.62 -35.23
N LEU A 4 -11.17 -53.20 -34.27
CA LEU A 4 -11.52 -51.81 -34.01
C LEU A 4 -10.40 -51.16 -33.21
N PHE A 5 -9.65 -50.22 -33.79
CA PHE A 5 -8.70 -49.37 -33.08
C PHE A 5 -9.46 -48.17 -32.50
N SER A 6 -9.67 -48.16 -31.20
CA SER A 6 -10.25 -47.02 -30.48
C SER A 6 -9.15 -46.01 -30.24
N LEU A 7 -9.21 -44.87 -30.93
CA LEU A 7 -8.29 -43.74 -30.76
C LEU A 7 -8.80 -42.89 -29.56
N LEU A 8 -8.15 -43.01 -28.42
CA LEU A 8 -8.46 -42.22 -27.24
C LEU A 8 -7.86 -40.81 -27.44
N PHE A 9 -8.71 -39.83 -27.80
CA PHE A 9 -8.33 -38.41 -27.88
C PHE A 9 -8.23 -37.87 -26.47
N LEU A 10 -6.98 -37.70 -25.96
CA LEU A 10 -6.68 -37.01 -24.70
C LEU A 10 -6.74 -35.52 -24.96
N THR A 11 -7.90 -34.89 -24.72
CA THR A 11 -8.03 -33.42 -24.75
C THR A 11 -7.30 -32.81 -23.55
N LEU A 12 -6.13 -32.27 -23.83
CA LEU A 12 -5.38 -31.46 -22.85
C LEU A 12 -6.17 -30.17 -22.62
N MET A 13 -6.96 -30.11 -21.55
CA MET A 13 -7.58 -28.86 -21.10
C MET A 13 -6.49 -27.92 -20.61
N THR A 14 -6.04 -27.00 -21.44
CA THR A 14 -5.23 -25.85 -21.03
C THR A 14 -6.11 -24.90 -20.20
N LEU A 15 -6.04 -25.00 -18.89
CA LEU A 15 -6.62 -23.99 -18.02
C LEU A 15 -5.98 -22.63 -18.37
N PRO A 16 -6.75 -21.57 -18.64
CA PRO A 16 -6.18 -20.25 -18.83
C PRO A 16 -5.46 -19.88 -17.54
N ILE A 17 -4.14 -19.70 -17.61
CA ILE A 17 -3.36 -19.06 -16.55
C ILE A 17 -3.90 -17.63 -16.47
N MET A 18 -4.84 -17.40 -15.57
CA MET A 18 -5.28 -16.06 -15.22
C MET A 18 -4.04 -15.32 -14.73
N ALA A 19 -3.52 -14.45 -15.58
CA ALA A 19 -2.36 -13.62 -15.23
C ALA A 19 -2.67 -12.93 -13.90
N GLN A 20 -2.04 -13.39 -12.83
CA GLN A 20 -2.30 -12.92 -11.48
C GLN A 20 -2.00 -11.42 -11.44
N LYS A 21 -3.05 -10.62 -11.28
CA LYS A 21 -2.94 -9.16 -11.28
C LYS A 21 -2.13 -8.75 -10.06
N ASN A 22 -1.00 -8.08 -10.26
CA ASN A 22 -0.12 -7.60 -9.20
C ASN A 22 0.21 -6.11 -9.39
N VAL A 23 0.95 -5.51 -8.46
CA VAL A 23 1.29 -4.08 -8.50
C VAL A 23 2.25 -3.71 -9.64
N TYR A 24 2.96 -4.66 -10.23
CA TYR A 24 3.99 -4.39 -11.24
C TYR A 24 3.47 -3.87 -12.59
N LYS A 25 2.16 -3.92 -12.82
CA LYS A 25 1.53 -3.31 -14.01
C LYS A 25 1.36 -1.79 -13.90
N PHE A 26 1.53 -1.22 -12.70
CA PHE A 26 1.33 0.21 -12.47
C PHE A 26 2.63 1.00 -12.64
N SER A 27 2.45 2.26 -13.00
CA SER A 27 3.49 3.28 -12.99
C SER A 27 3.01 4.49 -12.21
N VAL A 28 3.93 5.19 -11.57
CA VAL A 28 3.68 6.37 -10.75
C VAL A 28 4.62 7.49 -11.17
N LYS A 29 4.39 8.72 -10.69
CA LYS A 29 5.28 9.85 -10.91
C LYS A 29 6.18 10.06 -9.71
N ASP A 30 7.47 10.29 -9.94
CA ASP A 30 8.38 10.81 -8.92
C ASP A 30 8.16 12.32 -8.71
N GLY A 31 8.93 12.92 -7.81
CA GLY A 31 8.84 14.33 -7.51
C GLY A 31 9.25 15.29 -8.64
N ASN A 32 9.87 14.76 -9.69
CA ASN A 32 10.25 15.49 -10.90
C ASN A 32 9.36 15.13 -12.10
N GLU A 33 8.21 14.54 -11.86
CA GLU A 33 7.23 14.10 -12.87
C GLU A 33 7.75 13.00 -13.83
N HIS A 34 8.87 12.35 -13.53
CA HIS A 34 9.33 11.18 -14.30
C HIS A 34 8.46 9.97 -13.97
N THR A 35 8.26 9.13 -14.98
CA THR A 35 7.50 7.90 -14.80
C THR A 35 8.37 6.80 -14.22
N VAL A 36 8.01 6.31 -13.05
CA VAL A 36 8.63 5.15 -12.37
C VAL A 36 7.70 3.95 -12.49
N LYS A 37 8.20 2.84 -12.99
CA LYS A 37 7.43 1.59 -13.14
C LYS A 37 7.57 0.76 -11.88
N LEU A 38 6.45 0.34 -11.27
CA LEU A 38 6.53 -0.50 -10.06
C LEU A 38 7.17 -1.87 -10.32
N LYS A 39 7.24 -2.33 -11.56
CA LYS A 39 8.00 -3.54 -11.94
C LYS A 39 9.50 -3.43 -11.66
N ASP A 40 10.04 -2.21 -11.54
CA ASP A 40 11.45 -1.99 -11.25
C ASP A 40 11.80 -2.39 -9.79
N TYR A 41 10.77 -2.57 -8.95
CA TYR A 41 10.87 -3.10 -7.60
C TYR A 41 10.58 -4.62 -7.50
N LYS A 42 10.54 -5.33 -8.62
CA LYS A 42 10.29 -6.79 -8.62
C LYS A 42 11.29 -7.53 -7.73
N GLY A 43 10.80 -8.47 -6.92
CA GLY A 43 11.63 -9.21 -5.97
C GLY A 43 11.84 -8.50 -4.62
N LYS A 44 11.31 -7.28 -4.45
CA LYS A 44 11.31 -6.54 -3.19
C LYS A 44 9.97 -6.71 -2.47
N VAL A 45 10.01 -6.68 -1.14
CA VAL A 45 8.83 -6.47 -0.30
C VAL A 45 8.56 -4.96 -0.29
N LEU A 46 7.32 -4.54 -0.60
CA LEU A 46 6.99 -3.12 -0.63
C LEU A 46 6.03 -2.78 0.50
N LEU A 47 6.25 -1.63 1.14
CA LEU A 47 5.29 -0.98 2.01
C LEU A 47 4.85 0.32 1.34
N ILE A 48 3.64 0.35 0.79
CA ILE A 48 3.07 1.52 0.11
C ILE A 48 2.25 2.31 1.12
N VAL A 49 2.54 3.61 1.30
CA VAL A 49 1.94 4.45 2.34
C VAL A 49 1.45 5.76 1.74
N ASN A 50 0.21 6.18 2.05
CA ASN A 50 -0.21 7.56 1.79
C ASN A 50 0.06 8.43 3.02
N THR A 51 0.70 9.57 2.82
CA THR A 51 1.28 10.35 3.93
C THR A 51 0.86 11.82 3.92
N ALA A 52 1.18 12.51 5.00
CA ALA A 52 0.96 13.93 5.15
C ALA A 52 1.95 14.54 6.15
N THR A 53 2.26 15.84 6.00
CA THR A 53 3.24 16.57 6.85
C THR A 53 2.61 17.29 8.03
N LYS A 54 1.27 17.45 8.06
CA LYS A 54 0.53 18.16 9.12
C LYS A 54 -0.56 17.29 9.76
N CYS A 55 -0.33 15.99 9.85
CA CYS A 55 -1.23 15.00 10.41
C CYS A 55 -0.80 14.62 11.84
N GLY A 56 -1.74 14.27 12.71
CA GLY A 56 -1.40 13.70 14.02
C GLY A 56 -0.60 12.40 13.93
N PHE A 57 -0.67 11.68 12.80
CA PHE A 57 0.14 10.50 12.53
C PHE A 57 1.50 10.77 11.85
N THR A 58 1.85 12.04 11.55
CA THR A 58 3.12 12.40 10.93
C THR A 58 4.35 11.85 11.69
N PRO A 59 4.36 11.75 13.04
CA PRO A 59 5.47 11.11 13.76
C PRO A 59 5.75 9.65 13.36
N GLN A 60 4.83 8.95 12.69
CA GLN A 60 5.10 7.60 12.17
C GLN A 60 6.24 7.56 11.14
N TYR A 61 6.62 8.69 10.54
CA TYR A 61 7.80 8.78 9.66
C TYR A 61 9.07 8.29 10.36
N GLU A 62 9.24 8.58 11.65
CA GLU A 62 10.39 8.10 12.43
C GLU A 62 10.45 6.56 12.46
N THR A 63 9.32 5.92 12.76
CA THR A 63 9.25 4.45 12.79
C THR A 63 9.39 3.85 11.38
N LEU A 64 8.79 4.47 10.37
CA LEU A 64 8.94 4.04 8.97
C LEU A 64 10.40 4.11 8.53
N GLN A 65 11.13 5.19 8.86
CA GLN A 65 12.54 5.31 8.53
C GLN A 65 13.37 4.24 9.24
N LYS A 66 13.11 3.99 10.53
CA LYS A 66 13.78 2.94 11.30
C LYS A 66 13.54 1.54 10.70
N LEU A 67 12.31 1.24 10.30
CA LEU A 67 11.98 -0.02 9.62
C LEU A 67 12.72 -0.12 8.27
N TYR A 68 12.74 0.95 7.49
CA TYR A 68 13.45 0.97 6.22
C TYR A 68 14.95 0.69 6.42
N GLU A 69 15.61 1.40 7.32
CA GLU A 69 17.04 1.19 7.62
C GLU A 69 17.34 -0.23 8.07
N THR A 70 16.48 -0.80 8.91
CA THR A 70 16.65 -2.16 9.44
C THR A 70 16.50 -3.23 8.36
N TYR A 71 15.57 -3.05 7.41
CA TYR A 71 15.18 -4.12 6.48
C TYR A 71 15.52 -3.87 5.01
N LYS A 72 16.01 -2.67 4.61
CA LYS A 72 16.35 -2.36 3.21
C LYS A 72 17.33 -3.35 2.59
N ASN A 73 18.34 -3.78 3.33
CA ASN A 73 19.34 -4.75 2.86
C ASN A 73 18.77 -6.18 2.77
N GLN A 74 17.63 -6.44 3.40
CA GLN A 74 16.88 -7.70 3.28
C GLN A 74 15.83 -7.64 2.16
N GLY A 75 15.68 -6.47 1.51
CA GLY A 75 14.83 -6.28 0.36
C GLY A 75 13.52 -5.53 0.63
N LEU A 76 13.36 -4.87 1.78
CA LEU A 76 12.25 -3.93 2.00
C LEU A 76 12.45 -2.64 1.22
N VAL A 77 11.40 -2.14 0.57
CA VAL A 77 11.32 -0.77 0.06
C VAL A 77 10.02 -0.13 0.55
N ILE A 78 10.11 1.09 1.08
CA ILE A 78 8.93 1.90 1.43
C ILE A 78 8.69 2.87 0.27
N LEU A 79 7.44 2.94 -0.21
CA LEU A 79 7.01 3.85 -1.26
C LEU A 79 6.04 4.86 -0.65
N ASP A 80 6.52 6.09 -0.51
CA ASP A 80 5.80 7.19 0.14
C ASP A 80 5.04 8.04 -0.88
N PHE A 81 3.73 8.15 -0.70
CA PHE A 81 2.84 8.94 -1.56
C PHE A 81 2.14 10.03 -0.76
N PRO A 82 2.62 11.28 -0.78
CA PRO A 82 1.91 12.37 -0.12
C PRO A 82 0.49 12.53 -0.67
N CYS A 83 -0.50 12.73 0.21
CA CYS A 83 -1.90 12.87 -0.15
C CYS A 83 -2.54 14.03 0.63
N ASN A 84 -3.20 14.95 -0.10
CA ASN A 84 -3.79 16.14 0.51
C ASN A 84 -5.32 16.03 0.73
N GLN A 85 -5.91 14.84 0.56
CA GLN A 85 -7.37 14.66 0.62
C GLN A 85 -7.94 14.64 2.04
N PHE A 86 -7.10 14.43 3.05
CA PHE A 86 -7.53 14.34 4.45
C PHE A 86 -7.17 15.62 5.20
N GLY A 87 -8.15 16.51 5.33
CA GLY A 87 -8.00 17.78 6.04
C GLY A 87 -6.93 18.73 5.47
N ALA A 88 -6.57 18.60 4.18
CA ALA A 88 -5.53 19.38 3.53
C ALA A 88 -4.18 19.31 4.29
N GLN A 89 -3.85 18.16 4.88
CA GLN A 89 -2.70 17.98 5.77
C GLN A 89 -1.37 17.71 5.06
N ALA A 90 -1.36 17.66 3.72
CA ALA A 90 -0.14 17.62 2.91
C ALA A 90 -0.05 18.85 1.97
N PRO A 91 -0.01 20.09 2.51
CA PRO A 91 0.10 21.29 1.70
C PRO A 91 1.50 21.40 1.10
N GLY A 92 1.67 22.38 0.20
CA GLY A 92 2.97 22.68 -0.42
C GLY A 92 3.27 21.80 -1.64
N SER A 93 4.41 22.08 -2.24
CA SER A 93 4.96 21.34 -3.38
C SER A 93 5.58 20.01 -2.94
N PHE A 94 5.97 19.17 -3.90
CA PHE A 94 6.80 18.00 -3.60
C PHE A 94 8.08 18.38 -2.87
N ARG A 95 8.76 19.46 -3.32
CA ARG A 95 10.00 19.94 -2.69
C ARG A 95 9.80 20.29 -1.23
N ASP A 96 8.72 21.00 -0.90
CA ASP A 96 8.42 21.37 0.49
C ASP A 96 8.20 20.16 1.38
N ILE A 97 7.43 19.19 0.89
CA ILE A 97 7.17 17.93 1.58
C ILE A 97 8.44 17.11 1.75
N HIS A 98 9.24 16.97 0.68
CA HIS A 98 10.50 16.23 0.72
C HIS A 98 11.50 16.86 1.71
N THR A 99 11.67 18.18 1.66
CA THR A 99 12.53 18.91 2.60
C THR A 99 12.06 18.73 4.04
N PHE A 100 10.75 18.78 4.29
CA PHE A 100 10.18 18.53 5.61
C PHE A 100 10.48 17.10 6.10
N CYS A 101 10.26 16.09 5.28
CA CYS A 101 10.44 14.69 5.67
C CYS A 101 11.91 14.35 5.89
N THR A 102 12.81 14.81 5.02
CA THR A 102 14.25 14.59 5.17
C THR A 102 14.83 15.35 6.35
N GLY A 103 14.42 16.63 6.54
CA GLY A 103 14.94 17.48 7.60
C GLY A 103 14.47 17.10 9.00
N ASN A 104 13.21 16.66 9.16
CA ASN A 104 12.65 16.35 10.48
C ASN A 104 12.75 14.88 10.87
N TYR A 105 12.75 13.95 9.88
CA TYR A 105 12.70 12.51 10.13
C TYR A 105 13.85 11.74 9.48
N GLY A 106 14.74 12.43 8.75
CA GLY A 106 15.86 11.79 8.07
C GLY A 106 15.43 10.76 7.01
N THR A 107 14.25 10.93 6.39
CA THR A 107 13.70 9.93 5.46
C THR A 107 14.62 9.72 4.26
N THR A 108 14.91 8.45 3.94
CA THR A 108 15.78 8.05 2.83
C THR A 108 15.11 7.07 1.87
N PHE A 109 13.88 6.64 2.15
CA PHE A 109 13.10 5.80 1.25
C PHE A 109 12.49 6.63 0.10
N PRO A 110 12.15 5.98 -1.04
CA PRO A 110 11.53 6.64 -2.18
C PRO A 110 10.26 7.41 -1.83
N GLN A 111 10.22 8.69 -2.16
CA GLN A 111 9.05 9.55 -2.07
C GLN A 111 8.59 9.96 -3.48
N PHE A 112 7.29 9.91 -3.71
CA PHE A 112 6.66 10.13 -5.01
C PHE A 112 5.88 11.44 -5.07
N ALA A 113 5.46 11.82 -6.27
CA ALA A 113 4.55 12.93 -6.46
C ALA A 113 3.26 12.74 -5.67
N LYS A 114 2.66 13.85 -5.28
CA LYS A 114 1.38 13.87 -4.56
C LYS A 114 0.29 13.22 -5.40
N ILE A 115 -0.53 12.38 -4.78
CA ILE A 115 -1.61 11.64 -5.45
C ILE A 115 -2.94 11.78 -4.72
N ASN A 116 -4.02 11.42 -5.42
CA ASN A 116 -5.31 11.15 -4.82
C ASN A 116 -5.47 9.64 -4.59
N VAL A 117 -5.96 9.28 -3.42
CA VAL A 117 -6.17 7.87 -3.02
C VAL A 117 -7.65 7.46 -3.01
N ASN A 118 -8.56 8.44 -3.17
CA ASN A 118 -10.01 8.25 -3.25
C ASN A 118 -10.65 9.16 -4.31
N GLY A 119 -11.86 8.77 -4.74
CA GLY A 119 -12.72 9.58 -5.59
C GLY A 119 -12.39 9.49 -7.08
N ARG A 120 -13.02 10.36 -7.88
CA ARG A 120 -12.99 10.29 -9.35
C ARG A 120 -11.58 10.32 -9.95
N ASN A 121 -10.66 11.04 -9.32
CA ASN A 121 -9.29 11.24 -9.82
C ASN A 121 -8.27 10.43 -9.00
N GLU A 122 -8.69 9.34 -8.37
CA GLU A 122 -7.77 8.52 -7.60
C GLU A 122 -6.75 7.80 -8.50
N SER A 123 -5.57 7.55 -7.94
CA SER A 123 -4.54 6.79 -8.60
C SER A 123 -5.03 5.36 -8.89
N PRO A 124 -4.87 4.85 -10.14
CA PRO A 124 -5.20 3.46 -10.47
C PRO A 124 -4.51 2.43 -9.58
N LEU A 125 -3.33 2.77 -9.05
CA LEU A 125 -2.64 1.94 -8.05
C LEU A 125 -3.50 1.80 -6.78
N TYR A 126 -4.05 2.90 -6.26
CA TYR A 126 -4.86 2.86 -5.04
C TYR A 126 -6.23 2.22 -5.25
N THR A 127 -6.85 2.37 -6.44
CA THR A 127 -8.04 1.59 -6.82
C THR A 127 -7.76 0.09 -6.69
N TYR A 128 -6.61 -0.35 -7.20
CA TYR A 128 -6.21 -1.75 -7.13
C TYR A 128 -5.90 -2.19 -5.68
N LEU A 129 -5.12 -1.43 -4.93
CA LEU A 129 -4.74 -1.76 -3.55
C LEU A 129 -5.97 -1.96 -2.66
N LYS A 130 -6.94 -1.03 -2.73
CA LYS A 130 -8.20 -1.08 -1.98
C LYS A 130 -9.07 -2.29 -2.35
N ALA A 131 -9.06 -2.68 -3.63
CA ALA A 131 -9.80 -3.86 -4.10
C ALA A 131 -9.17 -5.18 -3.64
N GLN A 132 -7.85 -5.22 -3.42
CA GLN A 132 -7.17 -6.43 -2.93
C GLN A 132 -7.26 -6.57 -1.40
N GLN A 133 -7.14 -5.45 -0.68
CA GLN A 133 -7.24 -5.41 0.79
C GLN A 133 -8.20 -4.28 1.19
N PRO A 134 -9.47 -4.61 1.42
CA PRO A 134 -10.46 -3.63 1.88
C PRO A 134 -10.18 -3.16 3.31
N PHE A 135 -10.91 -2.13 3.74
CA PHE A 135 -10.85 -1.65 5.11
C PHE A 135 -11.28 -2.74 6.10
N LYS A 136 -10.51 -2.93 7.16
CA LYS A 136 -10.74 -3.97 8.18
C LYS A 136 -11.11 -3.40 9.55
N GLY A 137 -11.23 -2.08 9.67
CA GLY A 137 -11.48 -1.38 10.93
C GLY A 137 -10.24 -0.70 11.47
N PHE A 138 -10.45 0.24 12.37
CA PHE A 138 -9.38 0.85 13.17
C PHE A 138 -9.02 -0.06 14.35
N ASP A 139 -7.81 0.12 14.90
CA ASP A 139 -7.42 -0.56 16.14
C ASP A 139 -8.23 0.02 17.31
N MET A 140 -9.12 -0.80 17.86
CA MET A 140 -10.01 -0.43 18.97
C MET A 140 -9.32 -0.52 20.34
N ASN A 141 -8.06 -0.93 20.40
CA ASN A 141 -7.31 -0.98 21.66
C ASN A 141 -6.71 0.39 22.02
N ASN A 142 -6.72 1.36 21.10
CA ASN A 142 -6.26 2.71 21.36
C ASN A 142 -7.38 3.76 21.21
N ASN A 143 -7.21 4.90 21.90
CA ASN A 143 -8.24 5.94 21.94
C ASN A 143 -8.43 6.65 20.60
N ILE A 144 -7.39 6.75 19.78
CA ILE A 144 -7.49 7.40 18.46
C ILE A 144 -8.31 6.50 17.52
N GLY A 145 -8.13 5.18 17.59
CA GLY A 145 -8.91 4.23 16.81
C GLY A 145 -10.40 4.30 17.17
N LYS A 146 -10.74 4.32 18.47
CA LYS A 146 -12.11 4.51 18.96
C LYS A 146 -12.72 5.81 18.46
N PHE A 147 -11.99 6.93 18.63
CA PHE A 147 -12.45 8.24 18.19
C PHE A 147 -12.71 8.29 16.68
N LEU A 148 -11.83 7.71 15.87
CA LEU A 148 -12.02 7.69 14.42
C LEU A 148 -13.19 6.79 14.02
N ASP A 149 -13.37 5.63 14.66
CA ASP A 149 -14.53 4.75 14.43
C ASP A 149 -15.84 5.47 14.74
N GLU A 150 -15.93 6.08 15.92
CA GLU A 150 -17.11 6.85 16.33
C GLU A 150 -17.42 7.99 15.36
N LYS A 151 -16.39 8.76 14.97
CA LYS A 151 -16.54 9.87 14.03
C LYS A 151 -17.08 9.41 12.68
N PHE A 152 -16.45 8.40 12.07
CA PHE A 152 -16.87 7.91 10.75
C PHE A 152 -18.24 7.24 10.81
N ARG A 153 -18.56 6.54 11.90
CA ARG A 153 -19.85 5.90 12.10
C ARG A 153 -20.97 6.91 12.27
N ALA A 154 -20.70 8.05 12.92
CA ALA A 154 -21.67 9.14 13.05
C ALA A 154 -21.99 9.79 11.70
N GLU A 155 -20.98 9.91 10.80
CA GLU A 155 -21.15 10.45 9.44
C GLU A 155 -21.84 9.42 8.51
N ASN A 156 -21.50 8.14 8.62
CA ASN A 156 -22.08 7.04 7.85
C ASN A 156 -21.99 5.72 8.65
N PRO A 157 -23.11 5.15 9.14
CA PRO A 157 -23.11 3.90 9.89
C PRO A 157 -22.47 2.72 9.14
N ASP A 158 -22.51 2.75 7.81
CA ASP A 158 -21.96 1.71 6.93
C ASP A 158 -20.55 2.02 6.42
N TYR A 159 -19.87 3.05 6.96
CA TYR A 159 -18.55 3.50 6.49
C TYR A 159 -17.51 2.37 6.38
N ALA A 160 -17.61 1.35 7.24
CA ALA A 160 -16.68 0.24 7.28
C ALA A 160 -16.83 -0.73 6.08
N LYS A 161 -17.98 -0.72 5.40
CA LYS A 161 -18.23 -1.52 4.19
C LYS A 161 -17.55 -0.94 2.94
N ASP A 162 -17.22 0.35 2.97
CA ASP A 162 -16.52 1.04 1.90
C ASP A 162 -15.00 0.80 2.01
N PRO A 163 -14.32 0.27 0.96
CA PRO A 163 -12.88 0.01 0.97
C PRO A 163 -12.01 1.27 0.90
N SER A 164 -12.59 2.47 0.76
CA SER A 164 -11.84 3.73 0.65
C SER A 164 -10.79 3.88 1.76
N ILE A 165 -9.76 4.67 1.47
CA ILE A 165 -8.78 5.09 2.48
C ILE A 165 -9.49 6.05 3.43
N LYS A 166 -9.42 5.78 4.72
CA LYS A 166 -10.12 6.59 5.73
C LYS A 166 -9.28 7.76 6.22
N TRP A 167 -7.94 7.62 6.24
CA TRP A 167 -7.05 8.67 6.73
C TRP A 167 -5.64 8.56 6.16
N ASN A 168 -4.80 9.57 6.44
CA ASN A 168 -3.36 9.53 6.16
C ASN A 168 -2.68 8.39 6.94
N PHE A 169 -1.57 7.88 6.40
CA PHE A 169 -0.76 6.78 6.96
C PHE A 169 -1.43 5.40 6.90
N THR A 170 -2.39 5.19 6.01
CA THR A 170 -2.80 3.82 5.62
C THR A 170 -1.67 3.17 4.83
N LYS A 171 -1.36 1.93 5.16
CA LYS A 171 -0.22 1.16 4.61
C LYS A 171 -0.72 -0.10 3.94
N PHE A 172 -0.14 -0.43 2.78
CA PHE A 172 -0.34 -1.71 2.11
C PHE A 172 0.98 -2.45 2.04
N LEU A 173 0.98 -3.72 2.45
CA LEU A 173 2.13 -4.61 2.38
C LEU A 173 2.03 -5.49 1.13
N ILE A 174 3.11 -5.53 0.36
CA ILE A 174 3.20 -6.25 -0.91
C ILE A 174 4.35 -7.24 -0.84
N ASP A 175 4.10 -8.48 -1.27
CA ASP A 175 5.11 -9.54 -1.34
C ASP A 175 6.09 -9.33 -2.50
N ARG A 176 7.10 -10.22 -2.59
CA ARG A 176 8.14 -10.17 -3.65
C ARG A 176 7.59 -10.45 -5.06
N GLN A 177 6.39 -11.01 -5.18
CA GLN A 177 5.68 -11.30 -6.41
C GLN A 177 4.77 -10.16 -6.84
N GLY A 178 4.60 -9.15 -5.97
CA GLY A 178 3.77 -7.98 -6.23
C GLY A 178 2.31 -8.15 -5.81
N HIS A 179 1.98 -9.16 -5.01
CA HIS A 179 0.64 -9.34 -4.45
C HIS A 179 0.47 -8.49 -3.20
N VAL A 180 -0.70 -7.88 -3.06
CA VAL A 180 -1.08 -7.13 -1.86
C VAL A 180 -1.50 -8.14 -0.80
N ILE A 181 -0.70 -8.31 0.24
CA ILE A 181 -0.89 -9.34 1.26
C ILE A 181 -1.53 -8.81 2.54
N ASP A 182 -1.39 -7.50 2.82
CA ASP A 182 -2.03 -6.90 3.98
C ASP A 182 -2.30 -5.40 3.81
N ARG A 183 -3.17 -4.86 4.69
CA ARG A 183 -3.47 -3.44 4.85
C ARG A 183 -3.49 -3.10 6.34
N PHE A 184 -2.82 -2.01 6.70
CA PHE A 184 -2.78 -1.46 8.05
C PHE A 184 -3.31 -0.03 8.04
N GLU A 185 -4.32 0.22 8.86
CA GLU A 185 -4.82 1.57 9.08
C GLU A 185 -3.82 2.41 9.91
N PRO A 186 -3.93 3.74 9.93
CA PRO A 186 -2.99 4.58 10.68
C PRO A 186 -2.93 4.27 12.18
N THR A 187 -3.99 3.67 12.73
CA THR A 187 -4.09 3.32 14.15
C THR A 187 -3.48 1.96 14.50
N ALA A 188 -3.09 1.16 13.52
CA ALA A 188 -2.45 -0.13 13.77
C ALA A 188 -1.14 0.05 14.55
N ASP A 189 -0.87 -0.88 15.48
CA ASP A 189 0.43 -0.90 16.17
C ASP A 189 1.55 -1.12 15.14
N MET A 190 2.57 -0.26 15.18
CA MET A 190 3.71 -0.38 14.28
C MET A 190 4.52 -1.67 14.49
N LYS A 191 4.36 -2.36 15.63
CA LYS A 191 4.90 -3.71 15.85
C LYS A 191 4.22 -4.74 14.95
N ASP A 192 2.91 -4.62 14.71
CA ASP A 192 2.18 -5.50 13.80
C ASP A 192 2.59 -5.26 12.35
N VAL A 193 2.82 -3.99 11.97
CA VAL A 193 3.38 -3.64 10.65
C VAL A 193 4.77 -4.26 10.49
N GLU A 194 5.63 -4.17 11.50
CA GLU A 194 6.96 -4.79 11.50
C GLU A 194 6.87 -6.32 11.41
N ALA A 195 5.96 -6.94 12.16
CA ALA A 195 5.75 -8.39 12.12
C ALA A 195 5.31 -8.85 10.71
N GLY A 196 4.41 -8.11 10.07
CA GLY A 196 4.00 -8.34 8.69
C GLY A 196 5.18 -8.24 7.71
N ILE A 197 6.00 -7.20 7.83
CA ILE A 197 7.21 -7.02 7.01
C ILE A 197 8.16 -8.20 7.18
N LYS A 198 8.45 -8.61 8.42
CA LYS A 198 9.33 -9.76 8.72
C LYS A 198 8.79 -11.06 8.10
N ALA A 199 7.49 -11.28 8.16
CA ALA A 199 6.85 -12.44 7.54
C ALA A 199 6.99 -12.39 6.00
N ALA A 200 6.69 -11.26 5.38
CA ALA A 200 6.81 -11.05 3.93
C ALA A 200 8.25 -11.24 3.42
N LEU A 201 9.25 -10.76 4.17
CA LEU A 201 10.67 -10.92 3.82
C LEU A 201 11.13 -12.37 3.80
N LYS A 202 10.49 -13.27 4.57
CA LYS A 202 10.77 -14.72 4.61
C LYS A 202 10.05 -15.51 3.52
N MET A 203 9.03 -14.93 2.87
CA MET A 203 8.33 -15.56 1.74
C MET A 203 9.29 -15.68 0.55
N LYS A 204 9.27 -16.87 -0.11
CA LYS A 204 10.09 -17.16 -1.31
C LYS A 204 9.40 -16.68 -2.58
#